data_a39eac0c6692d39eff4eb468aeddee00
#
_entry.id   a39eac0c6692d39eff4eb468aeddee00
#
_cell.length_a   1.000
_cell.length_b   1.000
_cell.length_c   1.000
_cell.angle_alpha   90.00
_cell.angle_beta   90.00
_cell.angle_gamma   90.00
#
_symmetry.space_group_name_H-M   'P 1'
#
loop_
_entity.id
_entity.type
_entity.pdbx_description
1 polymer ?
#
loop_
_entity_poly.entity_id
_entity_poly.type
_entity_poly.pdbx_seq_one_letter_code
_entity_poly.pdbx_strand_id
1 'polypeptide(L)'
;DISDSNVFWKYSIADSEGTVLKTWESRGSEVNLKTNKMGFAKDTYYIIVESDWKDDINYTLTVNADTTGTFETEKNDTIETANAISVATDYIGNLYSKNDVDYYTFTLNNTSDVSIKFQHRDISDSNVFWDCTVINENNTEMIKLSSKGSDVNNNSDTVRLSAGTYYVKVNGVWNSDANYTLTVNAKEITYTKGDANADGSIDSTDVFEMMYSCAKKAVGRTDDLLEGANFLAADIDENDTLDSTDIFYEMLYIASKGAGVPVDWDSIVK
;
A
#
# COMPACT_ATOMS: atom_id res chain seq x y z
N ASP A 1 -17.70 17.03 -36.18
CA ASP A 1 -16.41 17.69 -36.47
C ASP A 1 -16.71 19.04 -37.13
N ILE A 2 -16.29 20.10 -36.47
CA ILE A 2 -16.39 21.48 -37.00
C ILE A 2 -15.03 22.00 -37.41
N SER A 3 -14.02 21.13 -37.52
CA SER A 3 -12.64 21.40 -37.97
C SER A 3 -11.97 22.62 -37.33
N ASP A 4 -12.33 22.87 -36.06
CA ASP A 4 -11.80 23.97 -35.26
C ASP A 4 -10.99 23.43 -34.07
N SER A 5 -9.83 24.04 -33.83
CA SER A 5 -8.95 23.69 -32.70
C SER A 5 -9.29 24.41 -31.40
N ASN A 6 -10.26 25.33 -31.42
CA ASN A 6 -10.70 26.02 -30.22
C ASN A 6 -11.52 25.08 -29.32
N VAL A 7 -11.55 25.38 -28.03
CA VAL A 7 -12.44 24.71 -27.08
C VAL A 7 -13.86 25.18 -27.34
N PHE A 8 -14.77 24.22 -27.55
CA PHE A 8 -16.19 24.48 -27.79
C PHE A 8 -17.05 24.14 -26.58
N TRP A 9 -16.72 23.07 -25.90
CA TRP A 9 -17.45 22.65 -24.71
C TRP A 9 -16.49 22.37 -23.57
N LYS A 10 -16.95 22.76 -22.38
CA LYS A 10 -16.42 22.27 -21.11
C LYS A 10 -17.48 21.36 -20.50
N TYR A 11 -17.04 20.23 -19.97
CA TYR A 11 -17.93 19.36 -19.21
C TYR A 11 -17.23 18.96 -17.93
N SER A 12 -18.00 19.03 -16.86
CA SER A 12 -17.49 18.84 -15.50
C SER A 12 -18.35 17.81 -14.78
N ILE A 13 -17.74 17.12 -13.84
CA ILE A 13 -18.47 16.39 -12.82
C ILE A 13 -18.40 17.17 -11.50
N ALA A 14 -19.53 17.30 -10.83
CA ALA A 14 -19.66 17.94 -9.53
C ALA A 14 -20.35 17.00 -8.54
N ASP A 15 -20.04 17.14 -7.25
CA ASP A 15 -20.69 16.42 -6.16
C ASP A 15 -22.10 16.95 -5.86
N SER A 16 -22.76 16.36 -4.86
CA SER A 16 -24.12 16.73 -4.44
C SER A 16 -24.22 18.17 -3.89
N GLU A 17 -23.11 18.76 -3.46
CA GLU A 17 -23.02 20.14 -2.98
C GLU A 17 -22.74 21.14 -4.11
N GLY A 18 -22.50 20.64 -5.34
CA GLY A 18 -22.16 21.44 -6.50
C GLY A 18 -20.68 21.79 -6.61
N THR A 19 -19.83 21.17 -5.79
CA THR A 19 -18.36 21.32 -5.90
C THR A 19 -17.87 20.60 -7.14
N VAL A 20 -17.22 21.31 -8.05
CA VAL A 20 -16.63 20.72 -9.25
C VAL A 20 -15.42 19.88 -8.87
N LEU A 21 -15.47 18.60 -9.18
CA LEU A 21 -14.41 17.64 -8.92
C LEU A 21 -13.41 17.60 -10.08
N LYS A 22 -13.89 17.53 -11.31
CA LYS A 22 -13.04 17.51 -12.52
C LYS A 22 -13.73 18.23 -13.67
N THR A 23 -12.91 18.90 -14.49
CA THR A 23 -13.35 19.51 -15.75
C THR A 23 -12.51 18.97 -16.88
N TRP A 24 -13.16 18.72 -18.00
CA TRP A 24 -12.55 18.39 -19.28
C TRP A 24 -12.98 19.39 -20.33
N GLU A 25 -12.17 19.54 -21.35
CA GLU A 25 -12.44 20.41 -22.49
C GLU A 25 -12.55 19.56 -23.75
N SER A 26 -13.48 19.93 -24.64
CA SER A 26 -13.63 19.34 -25.95
C SER A 26 -13.44 20.42 -27.02
N ARG A 27 -12.57 20.13 -27.97
CA ARG A 27 -12.33 21.00 -29.13
C ARG A 27 -13.31 20.69 -30.25
N GLY A 28 -13.53 21.64 -31.14
CA GLY A 28 -14.43 21.45 -32.26
C GLY A 28 -14.07 20.30 -33.20
N SER A 29 -12.78 19.95 -33.28
CA SER A 29 -12.28 18.81 -34.06
C SER A 29 -12.40 17.44 -33.35
N GLU A 30 -12.76 17.41 -32.07
CA GLU A 30 -12.85 16.19 -31.27
C GLU A 30 -14.28 15.65 -31.26
N VAL A 31 -14.53 14.61 -32.07
CA VAL A 31 -15.88 14.06 -32.29
C VAL A 31 -16.28 12.93 -31.33
N ASN A 32 -15.31 12.28 -30.66
CA ASN A 32 -15.55 11.17 -29.73
C ASN A 32 -14.56 11.25 -28.56
N LEU A 33 -14.82 12.12 -27.62
CA LEU A 33 -14.00 12.25 -26.43
C LEU A 33 -14.46 11.25 -25.36
N LYS A 34 -13.51 10.54 -24.75
CA LYS A 34 -13.75 9.64 -23.61
C LYS A 34 -12.85 10.04 -22.47
N THR A 35 -13.41 10.15 -21.30
CA THR A 35 -12.66 10.32 -20.05
C THR A 35 -12.12 8.99 -19.55
N ASN A 36 -11.10 9.03 -18.72
CA ASN A 36 -10.76 7.89 -17.87
C ASN A 36 -11.88 7.63 -16.86
N LYS A 37 -11.93 6.43 -16.31
CA LYS A 37 -12.83 6.10 -15.20
C LYS A 37 -12.35 6.83 -13.93
N MET A 38 -13.27 7.27 -13.12
CA MET A 38 -13.06 7.82 -11.78
C MET A 38 -13.94 7.06 -10.80
N GLY A 39 -13.46 6.84 -9.58
CA GLY A 39 -14.20 6.19 -8.52
C GLY A 39 -14.90 7.21 -7.63
N PHE A 40 -16.17 6.95 -7.31
CA PHE A 40 -16.96 7.82 -6.45
C PHE A 40 -17.77 7.02 -5.43
N ALA A 41 -17.96 7.55 -4.25
CA ALA A 41 -18.88 7.02 -3.27
C ALA A 41 -20.31 7.01 -3.83
N LYS A 42 -21.19 6.21 -3.22
CA LYS A 42 -22.60 6.21 -3.57
C LYS A 42 -23.23 7.55 -3.16
N ASP A 43 -23.45 8.41 -4.13
CA ASP A 43 -24.08 9.72 -3.94
C ASP A 43 -24.75 10.22 -5.25
N THR A 44 -25.24 11.45 -5.23
CA THR A 44 -25.72 12.18 -6.40
C THR A 44 -24.60 13.03 -6.97
N TYR A 45 -24.35 12.86 -8.27
CA TYR A 45 -23.36 13.65 -9.00
C TYR A 45 -24.02 14.34 -10.18
N TYR A 46 -23.51 15.52 -10.50
CA TYR A 46 -24.02 16.34 -11.60
C TYR A 46 -22.99 16.38 -12.72
N ILE A 47 -23.46 16.23 -13.96
CA ILE A 47 -22.68 16.52 -15.14
C ILE A 47 -23.07 17.91 -15.62
N ILE A 48 -22.13 18.83 -15.66
CA ILE A 48 -22.32 20.20 -16.12
C ILE A 48 -21.68 20.30 -17.50
N VAL A 49 -22.46 20.75 -18.47
CA VAL A 49 -21.96 21.00 -19.83
C VAL A 49 -22.12 22.48 -20.14
N GLU A 50 -21.01 23.13 -20.46
CA GLU A 50 -20.95 24.56 -20.78
C GLU A 50 -20.40 24.76 -22.19
N SER A 51 -20.90 25.73 -22.91
CA SER A 51 -20.39 26.11 -24.22
C SER A 51 -19.61 27.42 -24.10
N ASP A 52 -18.39 27.43 -24.59
CA ASP A 52 -17.55 28.64 -24.71
C ASP A 52 -17.88 29.45 -25.97
N TRP A 53 -18.55 28.83 -26.94
CA TRP A 53 -18.93 29.45 -28.21
C TRP A 53 -20.45 29.36 -28.43
N LYS A 54 -21.03 30.40 -29.01
CA LYS A 54 -22.46 30.44 -29.33
C LYS A 54 -22.75 29.70 -30.64
N ASP A 55 -22.82 28.39 -30.59
CA ASP A 55 -23.20 27.58 -31.74
C ASP A 55 -24.37 26.67 -31.40
N ASP A 56 -25.28 26.53 -32.37
CA ASP A 56 -26.45 25.64 -32.30
C ASP A 56 -26.05 24.16 -32.58
N ILE A 57 -24.87 23.74 -32.12
CA ILE A 57 -24.36 22.39 -32.39
C ILE A 57 -24.83 21.44 -31.29
N ASN A 58 -25.47 20.37 -31.69
CA ASN A 58 -25.89 19.30 -30.78
C ASN A 58 -24.69 18.47 -30.37
N TYR A 59 -24.69 18.05 -29.12
CA TYR A 59 -23.79 17.04 -28.58
C TYR A 59 -24.55 15.83 -28.08
N THR A 60 -23.86 14.70 -27.96
CA THR A 60 -24.36 13.50 -27.28
C THR A 60 -23.49 13.23 -26.07
N LEU A 61 -24.11 13.13 -24.90
CA LEU A 61 -23.46 12.76 -23.65
C LEU A 61 -23.87 11.34 -23.27
N THR A 62 -22.89 10.49 -22.97
CA THR A 62 -23.12 9.16 -22.41
C THR A 62 -22.36 9.02 -21.11
N VAL A 63 -23.04 8.62 -20.04
CA VAL A 63 -22.44 8.29 -18.74
C VAL A 63 -22.48 6.79 -18.57
N ASN A 64 -21.34 6.17 -18.36
CA ASN A 64 -21.23 4.76 -18.04
C ASN A 64 -20.83 4.61 -16.58
N ALA A 65 -21.58 3.85 -15.80
CA ALA A 65 -21.28 3.52 -14.42
C ALA A 65 -20.98 2.03 -14.30
N ASP A 66 -19.96 1.71 -13.50
CA ASP A 66 -19.57 0.35 -13.16
C ASP A 66 -19.49 0.26 -11.63
N THR A 67 -20.06 -0.78 -11.06
CA THR A 67 -20.12 -0.99 -9.61
C THR A 67 -19.17 -2.09 -9.13
N THR A 68 -18.24 -2.54 -9.96
CA THR A 68 -17.26 -3.57 -9.61
C THR A 68 -16.17 -3.00 -8.70
N GLY A 69 -16.02 -3.58 -7.55
CA GLY A 69 -15.46 -3.05 -6.32
C GLY A 69 -13.95 -2.93 -6.18
N THR A 70 -13.14 -2.78 -7.24
CA THR A 70 -11.68 -2.59 -7.14
C THR A 70 -11.22 -1.21 -7.61
N PHE A 71 -12.12 -0.29 -7.81
CA PHE A 71 -11.79 1.11 -8.05
C PHE A 71 -11.78 1.87 -6.72
N GLU A 72 -10.90 2.87 -6.60
CA GLU A 72 -10.91 3.77 -5.45
C GLU A 72 -12.26 4.48 -5.31
N THR A 73 -12.50 5.04 -4.16
CA THR A 73 -13.71 5.82 -3.88
C THR A 73 -13.32 7.18 -3.35
N GLU A 74 -13.66 8.20 -4.10
CA GLU A 74 -13.42 9.59 -3.75
C GLU A 74 -14.44 10.14 -2.73
N LYS A 75 -14.06 11.03 -1.81
CA LYS A 75 -12.72 11.64 -1.63
C LYS A 75 -11.92 10.80 -0.64
N ASN A 76 -10.70 10.40 -0.98
CA ASN A 76 -9.80 9.61 -0.13
C ASN A 76 -8.48 10.36 0.15
N ASP A 77 -8.52 11.68 0.20
CA ASP A 77 -7.37 12.59 0.31
C ASP A 77 -6.65 12.58 1.67
N THR A 78 -7.18 11.87 2.69
CA THR A 78 -6.61 11.84 4.05
C THR A 78 -6.59 10.44 4.64
N ILE A 79 -5.82 10.25 5.71
CA ILE A 79 -5.78 8.98 6.46
C ILE A 79 -7.18 8.58 6.95
N GLU A 80 -7.99 9.55 7.40
CA GLU A 80 -9.33 9.31 7.94
C GLU A 80 -10.34 8.89 6.85
N THR A 81 -10.07 9.25 5.61
CA THR A 81 -10.92 8.92 4.46
C THR A 81 -10.33 7.82 3.59
N ALA A 82 -9.21 7.22 4.02
CA ALA A 82 -8.49 6.19 3.28
C ALA A 82 -9.38 5.02 2.86
N ASN A 83 -9.24 4.58 1.61
CA ASN A 83 -9.96 3.41 1.11
C ASN A 83 -9.38 2.12 1.70
N ALA A 84 -10.21 1.32 2.36
CA ALA A 84 -9.79 0.03 2.88
C ALA A 84 -9.54 -0.96 1.72
N ILE A 85 -8.34 -1.55 1.71
CA ILE A 85 -7.91 -2.51 0.69
C ILE A 85 -7.47 -3.83 1.32
N SER A 86 -7.56 -4.89 0.52
CA SER A 86 -7.03 -6.21 0.86
C SER A 86 -5.67 -6.43 0.20
N VAL A 87 -4.75 -7.06 0.90
CA VAL A 87 -3.47 -7.48 0.32
C VAL A 87 -3.68 -8.45 -0.86
N ALA A 88 -2.71 -8.50 -1.76
CA ALA A 88 -2.72 -9.32 -2.97
C ALA A 88 -3.94 -9.07 -3.91
N THR A 89 -4.54 -7.88 -3.83
CA THR A 89 -5.67 -7.48 -4.68
C THR A 89 -5.30 -6.20 -5.42
N ASP A 90 -5.62 -6.18 -6.72
CA ASP A 90 -5.37 -5.01 -7.58
C ASP A 90 -6.47 -3.98 -7.37
N TYR A 91 -6.09 -2.74 -7.02
CA TYR A 91 -6.97 -1.59 -6.92
C TYR A 91 -6.62 -0.55 -7.98
N ILE A 92 -7.62 -0.01 -8.64
CA ILE A 92 -7.45 1.00 -9.68
C ILE A 92 -7.72 2.37 -9.07
N GLY A 93 -6.80 3.30 -9.26
CA GLY A 93 -6.93 4.68 -8.83
C GLY A 93 -6.66 5.68 -9.94
N ASN A 94 -6.95 6.93 -9.66
CA ASN A 94 -6.78 8.04 -10.58
C ASN A 94 -6.62 9.38 -9.84
N LEU A 95 -5.52 10.05 -10.03
CA LEU A 95 -5.34 11.42 -9.52
C LEU A 95 -6.04 12.42 -10.44
N TYR A 96 -7.25 12.82 -10.09
CA TYR A 96 -8.10 13.65 -10.96
C TYR A 96 -7.73 15.14 -10.95
N SER A 97 -6.92 15.60 -9.99
CA SER A 97 -6.45 16.98 -9.89
C SER A 97 -4.97 17.05 -9.47
N LYS A 98 -4.39 18.24 -9.56
CA LYS A 98 -3.00 18.48 -9.14
C LYS A 98 -2.79 18.31 -7.61
N ASN A 99 -3.84 18.51 -6.83
CA ASN A 99 -3.78 18.45 -5.36
C ASN A 99 -4.39 17.15 -4.81
N ASP A 100 -4.74 16.26 -5.69
CA ASP A 100 -5.32 14.97 -5.39
C ASP A 100 -4.27 14.04 -4.80
N VAL A 101 -4.63 13.36 -3.72
CA VAL A 101 -3.78 12.43 -2.99
C VAL A 101 -4.62 11.26 -2.53
N ASP A 102 -4.33 10.08 -3.04
CA ASP A 102 -5.10 8.90 -2.67
C ASP A 102 -4.48 8.21 -1.46
N TYR A 103 -5.30 7.99 -0.45
CA TYR A 103 -4.95 7.16 0.70
C TYR A 103 -5.70 5.84 0.67
N TYR A 104 -4.95 4.77 0.87
CA TYR A 104 -5.46 3.41 1.08
C TYR A 104 -5.03 2.92 2.44
N THR A 105 -5.81 2.05 3.08
CA THR A 105 -5.45 1.42 4.34
C THR A 105 -5.53 -0.09 4.24
N PHE A 106 -4.56 -0.78 4.84
CA PHE A 106 -4.55 -2.25 4.97
C PHE A 106 -4.04 -2.66 6.35
N THR A 107 -4.42 -3.85 6.77
CA THR A 107 -4.04 -4.40 8.07
C THR A 107 -3.28 -5.70 7.89
N LEU A 108 -2.18 -5.85 8.62
CA LEU A 108 -1.42 -7.08 8.77
C LEU A 108 -1.78 -7.71 10.11
N ASN A 109 -2.24 -8.95 10.09
CA ASN A 109 -2.55 -9.69 11.31
C ASN A 109 -1.29 -10.25 11.98
N ASN A 110 -0.25 -10.51 11.18
CA ASN A 110 1.03 -11.04 11.61
C ASN A 110 2.18 -10.33 10.89
N THR A 111 3.39 -10.44 11.44
CA THR A 111 4.61 -9.95 10.78
C THR A 111 4.69 -10.51 9.37
N SER A 112 4.91 -9.64 8.40
CA SER A 112 4.88 -9.98 6.99
C SER A 112 5.98 -9.27 6.21
N ASP A 113 6.49 -9.92 5.17
CA ASP A 113 7.32 -9.30 4.14
C ASP A 113 6.41 -8.61 3.13
N VAL A 114 6.49 -7.28 3.04
CA VAL A 114 5.56 -6.42 2.29
C VAL A 114 6.28 -5.71 1.15
N SER A 115 5.64 -5.65 0.00
CA SER A 115 6.07 -4.85 -1.14
C SER A 115 4.87 -4.22 -1.86
N ILE A 116 5.12 -3.15 -2.62
CA ILE A 116 4.13 -2.51 -3.47
C ILE A 116 4.42 -2.86 -4.91
N LYS A 117 3.38 -3.18 -5.67
CA LYS A 117 3.38 -3.21 -7.13
C LYS A 117 2.52 -2.05 -7.63
N PHE A 118 3.08 -1.24 -8.52
CA PHE A 118 2.43 -0.08 -9.11
C PHE A 118 2.50 -0.15 -10.64
N GLN A 119 1.36 -0.09 -11.30
CA GLN A 119 1.25 -0.25 -12.74
C GLN A 119 0.44 0.89 -13.34
N HIS A 120 0.78 1.31 -14.54
CA HIS A 120 0.03 2.29 -15.33
C HIS A 120 0.31 2.11 -16.82
N ARG A 121 -0.45 2.79 -17.68
CA ARG A 121 -0.12 2.83 -19.12
C ARG A 121 1.18 3.58 -19.35
N ASP A 122 1.91 3.22 -20.42
CA ASP A 122 3.07 4.00 -20.86
C ASP A 122 2.65 5.41 -21.30
N ILE A 123 3.29 6.42 -20.69
CA ILE A 123 3.14 7.84 -21.04
C ILE A 123 4.33 8.32 -21.87
N SER A 124 5.31 7.45 -22.13
CA SER A 124 6.53 7.74 -22.90
C SER A 124 7.34 8.92 -22.34
N ASP A 125 7.36 9.07 -21.01
CA ASP A 125 8.08 10.14 -20.32
C ASP A 125 9.00 9.56 -19.24
N SER A 126 10.21 10.09 -19.14
CA SER A 126 11.22 9.67 -18.15
C SER A 126 11.13 10.40 -16.81
N ASN A 127 10.23 11.37 -16.68
CA ASN A 127 9.99 12.05 -15.42
C ASN A 127 9.17 11.17 -14.46
N VAL A 128 9.33 11.40 -13.16
CA VAL A 128 8.49 10.77 -12.13
C VAL A 128 7.10 11.39 -12.19
N PHE A 129 6.07 10.55 -12.33
CA PHE A 129 4.67 10.96 -12.35
C PHE A 129 3.95 10.67 -11.04
N TRP A 130 4.33 9.61 -10.35
CA TRP A 130 3.72 9.20 -9.08
C TRP A 130 4.77 8.86 -8.05
N ASP A 131 4.51 9.29 -6.83
CA ASP A 131 5.16 8.76 -5.63
C ASP A 131 4.16 7.96 -4.82
N CYS A 132 4.54 6.74 -4.46
CA CYS A 132 3.76 5.80 -3.68
C CYS A 132 4.54 5.48 -2.40
N THR A 133 3.96 5.75 -1.24
CA THR A 133 4.63 5.63 0.05
C THR A 133 3.77 4.83 1.02
N VAL A 134 4.32 3.77 1.65
CA VAL A 134 3.69 3.13 2.81
C VAL A 134 4.13 3.83 4.07
N ILE A 135 3.18 4.21 4.89
CA ILE A 135 3.39 4.80 6.21
C ILE A 135 2.67 3.98 7.29
N ASN A 136 3.19 4.02 8.50
CA ASN A 136 2.51 3.48 9.67
C ASN A 136 1.55 4.51 10.30
N GLU A 137 0.86 4.14 11.38
CA GLU A 137 -0.08 5.02 12.12
C GLU A 137 0.58 6.30 12.68
N ASN A 138 1.90 6.29 12.89
CA ASN A 138 2.67 7.44 13.32
C ASN A 138 3.18 8.30 12.16
N ASN A 139 2.69 8.07 10.94
CA ASN A 139 3.12 8.75 9.71
C ASN A 139 4.62 8.56 9.40
N THR A 140 5.21 7.46 9.86
CA THR A 140 6.59 7.08 9.54
C THR A 140 6.62 6.34 8.22
N GLU A 141 7.51 6.77 7.31
CA GLU A 141 7.72 6.12 6.02
C GLU A 141 8.39 4.76 6.20
N MET A 142 7.75 3.72 5.67
CA MET A 142 8.22 2.33 5.71
C MET A 142 8.71 1.86 4.34
N ILE A 143 8.01 2.21 3.27
CA ILE A 143 8.33 1.84 1.89
C ILE A 143 8.11 3.07 1.02
N LYS A 144 9.00 3.30 0.06
CA LYS A 144 8.84 4.34 -0.96
C LYS A 144 9.09 3.78 -2.34
N LEU A 145 8.23 4.15 -3.29
CA LEU A 145 8.31 3.80 -4.70
C LEU A 145 7.97 5.03 -5.54
N SER A 146 8.89 5.45 -6.39
CA SER A 146 8.63 6.48 -7.39
C SER A 146 8.48 5.84 -8.77
N SER A 147 7.42 6.17 -9.50
CA SER A 147 7.13 5.63 -10.83
C SER A 147 7.23 6.72 -11.90
N LYS A 148 8.06 6.47 -12.91
CA LYS A 148 8.17 7.35 -14.09
C LYS A 148 7.06 7.04 -15.08
N GLY A 149 6.77 7.98 -15.96
CA GLY A 149 5.78 7.79 -17.02
C GLY A 149 6.06 6.61 -17.95
N SER A 150 7.33 6.21 -18.09
CA SER A 150 7.77 5.04 -18.86
C SER A 150 7.79 3.72 -18.09
N ASP A 151 7.69 3.76 -16.76
CA ASP A 151 7.84 2.58 -15.89
C ASP A 151 6.48 1.90 -15.68
N VAL A 152 5.97 1.23 -16.71
CA VAL A 152 4.60 0.67 -16.76
C VAL A 152 4.30 -0.41 -15.72
N ASN A 153 5.34 -1.00 -15.10
CA ASN A 153 5.20 -2.06 -14.11
C ASN A 153 6.36 -1.96 -13.11
N ASN A 154 6.14 -1.28 -12.02
CA ASN A 154 7.14 -0.94 -11.03
C ASN A 154 6.88 -1.67 -9.71
N ASN A 155 7.94 -2.13 -9.03
CA ASN A 155 7.84 -2.79 -7.74
C ASN A 155 8.81 -2.13 -6.76
N SER A 156 8.39 -2.00 -5.51
CA SER A 156 9.28 -1.59 -4.42
C SER A 156 10.19 -2.72 -3.99
N ASP A 157 11.20 -2.39 -3.19
CA ASP A 157 11.87 -3.37 -2.36
C ASP A 157 10.88 -3.99 -1.37
N THR A 158 11.22 -5.18 -0.89
CA THR A 158 10.45 -5.87 0.15
C THR A 158 10.96 -5.43 1.53
N VAL A 159 10.03 -5.03 2.40
CA VAL A 159 10.31 -4.59 3.76
C VAL A 159 9.50 -5.44 4.74
N ARG A 160 10.11 -5.85 5.84
CA ARG A 160 9.43 -6.53 6.93
C ARG A 160 8.66 -5.53 7.77
N LEU A 161 7.37 -5.79 7.95
CA LEU A 161 6.46 -5.00 8.77
C LEU A 161 5.81 -5.88 9.81
N SER A 162 5.73 -5.41 11.04
CA SER A 162 5.02 -6.08 12.14
C SER A 162 3.51 -6.08 11.91
N ALA A 163 2.77 -6.87 12.69
CA ALA A 163 1.31 -6.77 12.73
C ALA A 163 0.88 -5.33 13.04
N GLY A 164 -0.15 -4.84 12.36
CA GLY A 164 -0.61 -3.46 12.53
C GLY A 164 -1.37 -2.92 11.32
N THR A 165 -1.80 -1.67 11.44
CA THR A 165 -2.47 -0.93 10.36
C THR A 165 -1.47 -0.02 9.65
N TYR A 166 -1.54 -0.03 8.33
CA TYR A 166 -0.66 0.74 7.45
C TYR A 166 -1.48 1.48 6.41
N TYR A 167 -0.89 2.54 5.89
CA TYR A 167 -1.51 3.35 4.84
C TYR A 167 -0.59 3.42 3.64
N VAL A 168 -1.18 3.36 2.45
CA VAL A 168 -0.48 3.69 1.20
C VAL A 168 -0.95 5.06 0.77
N LYS A 169 -0.01 5.97 0.57
CA LYS A 169 -0.24 7.30 0.02
C LYS A 169 0.27 7.33 -1.41
N VAL A 170 -0.59 7.68 -2.35
CA VAL A 170 -0.23 7.93 -3.75
C VAL A 170 -0.42 9.40 -4.05
N ASN A 171 0.63 10.07 -4.50
CA ASN A 171 0.55 11.47 -4.90
C ASN A 171 1.20 11.71 -6.27
N GLY A 172 0.64 12.65 -7.02
CA GLY A 172 1.15 13.06 -8.31
C GLY A 172 2.30 14.04 -8.17
N VAL A 173 3.39 13.77 -8.87
CA VAL A 173 4.50 14.70 -9.06
C VAL A 173 4.28 15.55 -10.31
N TRP A 174 3.78 14.91 -11.37
CA TRP A 174 3.33 15.54 -12.59
C TRP A 174 1.87 15.20 -12.87
N ASN A 175 1.14 16.15 -13.48
CA ASN A 175 -0.27 15.95 -13.78
C ASN A 175 -0.43 14.89 -14.88
N SER A 176 -1.08 13.78 -14.56
CA SER A 176 -1.45 12.74 -15.50
C SER A 176 -2.89 12.32 -15.25
N ASP A 177 -3.70 12.24 -16.30
CA ASP A 177 -5.04 11.65 -16.25
C ASP A 177 -5.00 10.12 -16.39
N ALA A 178 -3.83 9.49 -16.32
CA ALA A 178 -3.72 8.04 -16.43
C ALA A 178 -4.15 7.37 -15.13
N ASN A 179 -5.01 6.36 -15.27
CA ASN A 179 -5.28 5.47 -14.15
C ASN A 179 -4.02 4.66 -13.81
N TYR A 180 -3.87 4.36 -12.54
CA TYR A 180 -2.88 3.42 -12.05
C TYR A 180 -3.55 2.19 -11.45
N THR A 181 -2.78 1.14 -11.26
CA THR A 181 -3.16 -0.05 -10.48
C THR A 181 -2.17 -0.21 -9.35
N LEU A 182 -2.68 -0.25 -8.13
CA LEU A 182 -1.93 -0.47 -6.91
C LEU A 182 -2.21 -1.87 -6.38
N THR A 183 -1.16 -2.62 -6.03
CA THR A 183 -1.26 -3.88 -5.30
C THR A 183 -0.31 -3.84 -4.12
N VAL A 184 -0.81 -4.12 -2.93
CA VAL A 184 0.01 -4.38 -1.75
C VAL A 184 0.20 -5.89 -1.65
N ASN A 185 1.44 -6.37 -1.85
CA ASN A 185 1.78 -7.76 -1.62
C ASN A 185 2.25 -7.92 -0.17
N ALA A 186 1.71 -8.89 0.54
CA ALA A 186 2.17 -9.25 1.87
C ALA A 186 2.30 -10.77 1.97
N LYS A 187 3.46 -11.22 2.37
CA LYS A 187 3.74 -12.62 2.64
C LYS A 187 3.97 -12.76 4.14
N GLU A 188 3.01 -13.39 4.81
CA GLU A 188 3.11 -13.69 6.24
C GLU A 188 4.35 -14.53 6.55
N ILE A 189 5.05 -14.17 7.62
CA ILE A 189 6.18 -14.95 8.14
C ILE A 189 5.63 -15.87 9.21
N THR A 190 5.67 -17.16 8.92
CA THR A 190 5.27 -18.19 9.88
C THR A 190 6.48 -18.68 10.64
N TYR A 191 6.38 -18.74 11.97
CA TYR A 191 7.38 -19.28 12.86
C TYR A 191 6.72 -19.83 14.12
N THR A 192 7.43 -20.66 14.85
CA THR A 192 7.04 -21.10 16.20
C THR A 192 7.95 -20.40 17.20
N LYS A 193 7.37 -19.59 18.10
CA LYS A 193 8.15 -18.87 19.14
C LYS A 193 8.94 -19.86 19.97
N GLY A 194 10.25 -19.65 20.06
CA GLY A 194 11.22 -20.52 20.72
C GLY A 194 11.83 -21.60 19.84
N ASP A 195 11.38 -21.81 18.61
CA ASP A 195 11.98 -22.75 17.65
C ASP A 195 12.93 -21.95 16.72
N ALA A 196 14.06 -21.54 17.29
CA ALA A 196 15.01 -20.63 16.62
C ALA A 196 15.79 -21.31 15.48
N ASN A 197 15.89 -22.63 15.49
CA ASN A 197 16.56 -23.41 14.43
C ASN A 197 15.55 -23.98 13.40
N ALA A 198 14.25 -23.81 13.63
CA ALA A 198 13.15 -24.29 12.80
C ALA A 198 13.11 -25.81 12.59
N ASP A 199 13.49 -26.60 13.62
CA ASP A 199 13.45 -28.07 13.57
C ASP A 199 12.12 -28.66 14.08
N GLY A 200 11.22 -27.83 14.58
CA GLY A 200 9.88 -28.18 15.07
C GLY A 200 9.87 -28.55 16.55
N SER A 201 10.99 -28.41 17.26
CA SER A 201 11.11 -28.62 18.69
C SER A 201 11.52 -27.32 19.38
N ILE A 202 11.19 -27.16 20.64
CA ILE A 202 11.71 -26.07 21.47
C ILE A 202 12.56 -26.71 22.55
N ASP A 203 13.88 -26.64 22.39
CA ASP A 203 14.82 -27.30 23.29
C ASP A 203 16.19 -26.56 23.41
N SER A 204 17.18 -27.21 23.98
CA SER A 204 18.50 -26.60 24.21
C SER A 204 19.28 -26.30 22.94
N THR A 205 18.89 -26.83 21.78
CA THR A 205 19.55 -26.51 20.50
C THR A 205 19.16 -25.12 20.03
N ASP A 206 17.93 -24.67 20.29
CA ASP A 206 17.48 -23.30 20.02
C ASP A 206 18.24 -22.28 20.87
N VAL A 207 18.32 -22.55 22.18
CA VAL A 207 19.14 -21.73 23.10
C VAL A 207 20.58 -21.62 22.60
N PHE A 208 21.17 -22.71 22.09
CA PHE A 208 22.52 -22.69 21.53
C PHE A 208 22.59 -21.76 20.32
N GLU A 209 21.66 -21.84 19.37
CA GLU A 209 21.64 -20.98 18.17
C GLU A 209 21.46 -19.50 18.55
N MET A 210 20.59 -19.18 19.51
CA MET A 210 20.43 -17.82 20.03
C MET A 210 21.73 -17.29 20.65
N MET A 211 22.34 -18.06 21.55
CA MET A 211 23.63 -17.70 22.18
C MET A 211 24.73 -17.52 21.13
N TYR A 212 24.77 -18.39 20.13
CA TYR A 212 25.79 -18.36 19.08
C TYR A 212 25.62 -17.11 18.21
N SER A 213 24.37 -16.75 17.84
CA SER A 213 24.04 -15.53 17.10
C SER A 213 24.42 -14.28 17.90
N CYS A 214 24.09 -14.21 19.19
CA CYS A 214 24.48 -13.12 20.09
C CYS A 214 26.02 -12.98 20.19
N ALA A 215 26.74 -14.10 20.35
CA ALA A 215 28.19 -14.10 20.45
C ALA A 215 28.88 -13.61 19.17
N LYS A 216 28.39 -14.01 18.00
CA LYS A 216 28.85 -13.51 16.69
C LYS A 216 28.64 -12.00 16.56
N LYS A 217 27.43 -11.53 16.86
CA LYS A 217 27.08 -10.09 16.83
C LYS A 217 27.99 -9.28 17.75
N ALA A 218 28.29 -9.79 18.95
CA ALA A 218 29.16 -9.13 19.93
C ALA A 218 30.62 -8.94 19.44
N VAL A 219 31.11 -9.81 18.56
CA VAL A 219 32.45 -9.68 17.95
C VAL A 219 32.43 -9.05 16.57
N GLY A 220 31.30 -8.48 16.15
CA GLY A 220 31.14 -7.75 14.88
C GLY A 220 31.04 -8.65 13.66
N ARG A 221 30.75 -9.94 13.82
CA ARG A 221 30.43 -10.84 12.69
C ARG A 221 28.98 -10.71 12.28
N THR A 222 28.74 -10.84 10.98
CA THR A 222 27.39 -10.74 10.38
C THR A 222 27.01 -12.00 9.60
N ASP A 223 27.91 -12.99 9.54
CA ASP A 223 27.69 -14.28 8.90
C ASP A 223 26.93 -15.24 9.84
N ASP A 224 25.96 -15.96 9.30
CA ASP A 224 25.13 -16.95 10.01
C ASP A 224 24.48 -16.41 11.30
N LEU A 225 24.00 -15.18 11.28
CA LEU A 225 23.13 -14.67 12.33
C LEU A 225 21.70 -15.23 12.12
N LEU A 226 20.96 -15.33 13.21
CA LEU A 226 19.53 -15.61 13.09
C LEU A 226 18.83 -14.45 12.37
N GLU A 227 18.14 -14.77 11.29
CA GLU A 227 17.42 -13.82 10.45
C GLU A 227 16.03 -14.35 10.13
N GLY A 228 15.16 -13.49 9.62
CA GLY A 228 13.86 -13.91 9.13
C GLY A 228 12.99 -14.54 10.20
N ALA A 229 12.37 -15.66 9.86
CA ALA A 229 11.52 -16.44 10.76
C ALA A 229 12.28 -16.92 12.01
N ASN A 230 13.53 -17.31 11.85
CA ASN A 230 14.37 -17.80 12.95
C ASN A 230 14.69 -16.71 13.96
N PHE A 231 14.94 -15.47 13.50
CA PHE A 231 15.08 -14.31 14.39
C PHE A 231 13.79 -14.03 15.15
N LEU A 232 12.64 -14.04 14.47
CA LEU A 232 11.34 -13.82 15.11
C LEU A 232 10.97 -14.93 16.11
N ALA A 233 11.40 -16.16 15.84
CA ALA A 233 11.24 -17.27 16.78
C ALA A 233 12.10 -17.08 18.03
N ALA A 234 13.27 -16.49 17.90
CA ALA A 234 14.25 -16.25 18.95
C ALA A 234 14.02 -14.97 19.76
N ASP A 235 13.37 -13.95 19.18
CA ASP A 235 12.97 -12.70 19.83
C ASP A 235 11.72 -12.94 20.70
N ILE A 236 11.95 -13.45 21.90
CA ILE A 236 10.89 -13.96 22.77
C ILE A 236 10.03 -12.83 23.35
N ASP A 237 10.62 -11.68 23.64
CA ASP A 237 9.92 -10.52 24.21
C ASP A 237 9.43 -9.52 23.13
N GLU A 238 9.69 -9.84 21.85
CA GLU A 238 9.21 -9.08 20.67
C GLU A 238 9.66 -7.62 20.68
N ASN A 239 10.89 -7.37 21.17
CA ASN A 239 11.48 -6.03 21.22
C ASN A 239 12.37 -5.69 20.00
N ASP A 240 12.38 -6.53 18.96
CA ASP A 240 13.22 -6.45 17.76
C ASP A 240 14.72 -6.56 18.05
N THR A 241 15.09 -7.14 19.21
CA THR A 241 16.50 -7.31 19.60
C THR A 241 16.73 -8.68 20.21
N LEU A 242 17.52 -9.52 19.56
CA LEU A 242 17.96 -10.77 20.19
C LEU A 242 19.08 -10.49 21.17
N ASP A 243 18.81 -10.75 22.47
CA ASP A 243 19.76 -10.57 23.57
C ASP A 243 19.65 -11.64 24.68
N SER A 244 20.29 -11.38 25.83
CA SER A 244 20.30 -12.32 26.95
C SER A 244 18.92 -12.48 27.63
N THR A 245 18.00 -11.56 27.42
CA THR A 245 16.66 -11.60 27.97
C THR A 245 15.86 -12.71 27.30
N ASP A 246 15.93 -12.76 25.95
CA ASP A 246 15.30 -13.81 25.15
C ASP A 246 15.82 -15.19 25.52
N ILE A 247 17.14 -15.32 25.61
CA ILE A 247 17.79 -16.57 26.01
C ILE A 247 17.32 -17.00 27.38
N PHE A 248 17.19 -16.06 28.33
CA PHE A 248 16.68 -16.36 29.67
C PHE A 248 15.22 -16.85 29.64
N TYR A 249 14.35 -16.19 28.89
CA TYR A 249 12.94 -16.60 28.77
C TYR A 249 12.82 -17.99 28.14
N GLU A 250 13.60 -18.28 27.12
CA GLU A 250 13.58 -19.58 26.49
C GLU A 250 14.07 -20.69 27.41
N MET A 251 15.18 -20.46 28.12
CA MET A 251 15.68 -21.41 29.14
C MET A 251 14.64 -21.67 30.23
N LEU A 252 13.93 -20.63 30.68
CA LEU A 252 12.87 -20.74 31.69
C LEU A 252 11.70 -21.57 31.15
N TYR A 253 11.29 -21.35 29.89
CA TYR A 253 10.25 -22.13 29.23
C TYR A 253 10.60 -23.60 29.17
N ILE A 254 11.79 -23.95 28.68
CA ILE A 254 12.29 -25.33 28.55
C ILE A 254 12.40 -26.00 29.92
N ALA A 255 12.95 -25.30 30.91
CA ALA A 255 13.07 -25.85 32.28
C ALA A 255 11.71 -26.12 32.94
N SER A 256 10.76 -25.19 32.77
CA SER A 256 9.40 -25.34 33.31
C SER A 256 8.68 -26.54 32.65
N LYS A 257 8.79 -26.64 31.33
CA LYS A 257 8.20 -27.75 30.57
C LYS A 257 8.81 -29.10 30.95
N GLY A 258 10.13 -29.13 31.09
CA GLY A 258 10.86 -30.32 31.55
C GLY A 258 10.53 -30.74 32.98
N ALA A 259 10.15 -29.81 33.85
CA ALA A 259 9.67 -30.07 35.22
C ALA A 259 8.18 -30.44 35.27
N GLY A 260 7.47 -30.49 34.13
CA GLY A 260 6.04 -30.75 34.06
C GLY A 260 5.15 -29.60 34.60
N VAL A 261 5.71 -28.39 34.66
CA VAL A 261 4.97 -27.20 35.05
C VAL A 261 4.26 -26.66 33.82
N PRO A 262 2.93 -26.44 33.83
CA PRO A 262 2.23 -25.78 32.73
C PRO A 262 2.79 -24.37 32.52
N VAL A 263 3.20 -24.09 31.31
CA VAL A 263 3.85 -22.84 30.93
C VAL A 263 3.44 -22.45 29.50
N ASP A 264 3.20 -21.18 29.31
CA ASP A 264 3.07 -20.51 28.02
C ASP A 264 3.97 -19.27 27.99
N TRP A 265 4.14 -18.70 26.82
CA TRP A 265 5.01 -17.53 26.66
C TRP A 265 4.50 -16.30 27.40
N ASP A 266 3.18 -16.08 27.46
CA ASP A 266 2.56 -14.93 28.13
C ASP A 266 2.78 -14.97 29.65
N SER A 267 3.00 -16.16 30.23
CA SER A 267 3.30 -16.33 31.66
C SER A 267 4.77 -16.04 31.98
N ILE A 268 5.66 -16.09 31.01
CA ILE A 268 7.11 -15.95 31.18
C ILE A 268 7.55 -14.51 30.85
N VAL A 269 7.10 -13.99 29.74
CA VAL A 269 7.42 -12.62 29.28
C VAL A 269 6.59 -11.63 30.10
N LYS A 270 7.25 -10.72 30.82
CA LYS A 270 6.60 -9.75 31.71
C LYS A 270 6.97 -8.33 31.33
#